data_e156ef0da86b14e26877b1d5d4d90102
#
_entry.id   e156ef0da86b14e26877b1d5d4d90102
#
_cell.length_a   1.000
_cell.length_b   1.000
_cell.length_c   1.000
_cell.angle_alpha   90.00
_cell.angle_beta   90.00
_cell.angle_gamma   90.00
#
_symmetry.space_group_name_H-M   'P 1'
#
loop_
_entity.id
_entity.type
_entity.pdbx_description
1 polymer ?
#
loop_
_entity_poly.entity_id
_entity_poly.type
_entity_poly.pdbx_seq_one_letter_code
_entity_poly.pdbx_strand_id
1 'polypeptide(L)'
;MTQIKIFQPETYSIEIKKVRESILNFPENIKRELIETKFLNDYASSKMWDINSEFGKIHNKLMTLLEDHSIIAYHNTRLADPSKVMCKGLIFSDERYIQSLREDMQQQEIPQEMIVDIICKVTKERDRWEINGSNRRKNEICFIYDFDYYKDYDKFLATYGGEFLEFALESIKHNGNLKKYREIIKLGKPYVVEFTIPFSKIDRFQKQDIARYMIEEWIHLDIR
;
A
#
# COMPACT_ATOMS: atom_id res chain seq x y z
N MET A 1 22.35 1.00 -3.08
CA MET A 1 21.04 1.05 -3.75
C MET A 1 20.50 2.45 -3.56
N THR A 2 20.19 3.18 -4.65
CA THR A 2 19.67 4.54 -4.56
C THR A 2 18.20 4.49 -4.17
N GLN A 3 17.77 5.36 -3.27
CA GLN A 3 16.37 5.46 -2.85
C GLN A 3 15.61 6.42 -3.77
N ILE A 4 14.41 6.03 -4.18
CA ILE A 4 13.55 6.82 -5.06
C ILE A 4 12.20 7.07 -4.37
N LYS A 5 11.75 8.31 -4.43
CA LYS A 5 10.36 8.69 -4.16
C LYS A 5 9.62 8.82 -5.49
N ILE A 6 8.59 8.00 -5.70
CA ILE A 6 7.93 7.80 -7.00
C ILE A 6 7.42 9.12 -7.60
N PHE A 7 6.94 10.05 -6.77
CA PHE A 7 6.40 11.35 -7.20
C PHE A 7 7.37 12.52 -6.99
N GLN A 8 8.67 12.25 -6.76
CA GLN A 8 9.70 13.28 -6.58
C GLN A 8 10.83 13.11 -7.59
N PRO A 9 10.72 13.69 -8.81
CA PRO A 9 11.68 13.51 -9.89
C PRO A 9 13.12 13.87 -9.56
N GLU A 10 13.34 14.74 -8.57
CA GLU A 10 14.66 15.09 -8.08
C GLU A 10 15.42 13.89 -7.49
N THR A 11 14.71 12.88 -7.01
CA THR A 11 15.29 11.66 -6.43
C THR A 11 15.69 10.63 -7.47
N TYR A 12 15.33 10.84 -8.76
CA TYR A 12 15.57 9.87 -9.82
C TYR A 12 17.02 9.83 -10.26
N SER A 13 17.48 8.64 -10.67
CA SER A 13 18.77 8.50 -11.36
C SER A 13 18.75 9.21 -12.73
N ILE A 14 19.93 9.45 -13.27
CA ILE A 14 20.08 10.09 -14.59
C ILE A 14 19.36 9.27 -15.67
N GLU A 15 19.44 7.94 -15.60
CA GLU A 15 18.82 7.02 -16.56
C GLU A 15 17.29 7.11 -16.52
N ILE A 16 16.69 7.18 -15.32
CA ILE A 16 15.24 7.36 -15.14
C ILE A 16 14.81 8.74 -15.65
N LYS A 17 15.60 9.79 -15.39
CA LYS A 17 15.33 11.13 -15.94
C LYS A 17 15.31 11.15 -17.47
N LYS A 18 16.24 10.44 -18.13
CA LYS A 18 16.23 10.28 -19.59
C LYS A 18 14.98 9.56 -20.10
N VAL A 19 14.50 8.54 -19.38
CA VAL A 19 13.24 7.87 -19.73
C VAL A 19 12.07 8.82 -19.60
N ARG A 20 12.02 9.61 -18.53
CA ARG A 20 11.00 10.65 -18.35
C ARG A 20 11.00 11.66 -19.52
N GLU A 21 12.16 12.19 -19.88
CA GLU A 21 12.31 13.11 -21.02
C GLU A 21 11.80 12.48 -22.33
N SER A 22 12.08 11.20 -22.56
CA SER A 22 11.57 10.50 -23.75
C SER A 22 10.04 10.47 -23.78
N ILE A 23 9.38 10.31 -22.63
CA ILE A 23 7.92 10.31 -22.52
C ILE A 23 7.35 11.73 -22.72
N LEU A 24 7.97 12.74 -22.15
CA LEU A 24 7.52 14.12 -22.26
C LEU A 24 7.62 14.65 -23.70
N ASN A 25 8.48 14.08 -24.53
CA ASN A 25 8.61 14.41 -25.94
C ASN A 25 7.55 13.76 -26.85
N PHE A 26 6.65 12.90 -26.31
CA PHE A 26 5.53 12.38 -27.10
C PHE A 26 4.56 13.49 -27.50
N PRO A 27 3.89 13.36 -28.68
CA PRO A 27 2.81 14.27 -29.08
C PRO A 27 1.72 14.36 -28.02
N GLU A 28 1.14 15.53 -27.83
CA GLU A 28 0.14 15.79 -26.80
C GLU A 28 -1.09 14.91 -26.92
N ASN A 29 -1.55 14.62 -28.14
CA ASN A 29 -2.67 13.71 -28.38
C ASN A 29 -2.38 12.29 -27.87
N ILE A 30 -1.16 11.80 -28.00
CA ILE A 30 -0.73 10.50 -27.48
C ILE A 30 -0.71 10.53 -25.94
N LYS A 31 -0.17 11.59 -25.35
CA LYS A 31 -0.17 11.77 -23.89
C LYS A 31 -1.58 11.80 -23.30
N ARG A 32 -2.51 12.50 -23.97
CA ARG A 32 -3.93 12.54 -23.54
C ARG A 32 -4.60 11.18 -23.64
N GLU A 33 -4.41 10.45 -24.74
CA GLU A 33 -4.96 9.10 -24.90
C GLU A 33 -4.50 8.15 -23.80
N LEU A 34 -3.24 8.28 -23.34
CA LEU A 34 -2.71 7.49 -22.24
C LEU A 34 -3.38 7.76 -20.90
N ILE A 35 -3.72 9.02 -20.64
CA ILE A 35 -4.41 9.41 -19.40
C ILE A 35 -5.87 8.98 -19.45
N GLU A 36 -6.53 9.10 -20.59
CA GLU A 36 -7.93 8.75 -20.77
C GLU A 36 -8.18 7.24 -20.66
N THR A 37 -7.22 6.42 -21.02
CA THR A 37 -7.26 4.95 -20.81
C THR A 37 -7.14 4.52 -19.34
N LYS A 38 -7.05 5.47 -18.41
CA LYS A 38 -6.84 5.26 -16.97
C LYS A 38 -7.95 4.47 -16.28
N PHE A 39 -9.16 4.47 -16.79
CA PHE A 39 -10.34 3.97 -16.06
C PHE A 39 -10.68 2.51 -16.32
N LEU A 40 -9.88 1.77 -17.05
CA LEU A 40 -10.38 0.51 -17.53
C LEU A 40 -9.55 -0.68 -17.03
N ASN A 41 -10.28 -1.65 -16.52
CA ASN A 41 -9.88 -3.05 -16.58
C ASN A 41 -9.38 -3.46 -17.99
N ASP A 42 -9.53 -2.58 -18.97
CA ASP A 42 -9.04 -2.65 -20.35
C ASP A 42 -7.55 -2.35 -20.50
N TYR A 43 -6.86 -2.04 -19.41
CA TYR A 43 -5.41 -1.84 -19.44
C TYR A 43 -4.65 -2.99 -20.09
N ALA A 44 -5.07 -4.23 -19.81
CA ALA A 44 -4.49 -5.41 -20.42
C ALA A 44 -4.82 -5.54 -21.92
N SER A 45 -5.87 -4.87 -22.40
CA SER A 45 -6.32 -4.88 -23.80
C SER A 45 -5.91 -3.63 -24.59
N SER A 46 -5.41 -2.60 -23.91
CA SER A 46 -4.96 -1.39 -24.58
C SER A 46 -3.72 -1.66 -25.42
N LYS A 47 -3.84 -1.48 -26.74
CA LYS A 47 -2.69 -1.60 -27.68
C LYS A 47 -1.52 -0.69 -27.33
N MET A 48 -1.74 0.36 -26.55
CA MET A 48 -0.71 1.31 -26.16
C MET A 48 0.30 0.72 -25.18
N TRP A 49 -0.16 -0.21 -24.33
CA TRP A 49 0.70 -0.89 -23.36
C TRP A 49 1.20 -2.25 -23.86
N ASP A 50 0.88 -2.60 -25.11
CA ASP A 50 1.50 -3.77 -25.74
C ASP A 50 3.01 -3.64 -25.66
N ILE A 51 3.66 -4.71 -25.23
CA ILE A 51 5.13 -4.78 -25.08
C ILE A 51 5.88 -4.39 -26.35
N ASN A 52 5.26 -4.54 -27.52
CA ASN A 52 5.80 -4.18 -28.82
C ASN A 52 5.54 -2.71 -29.20
N SER A 53 4.61 -2.03 -28.51
CA SER A 53 4.39 -0.61 -28.71
C SER A 53 5.60 0.18 -28.22
N GLU A 54 5.77 1.38 -28.74
CA GLU A 54 6.84 2.28 -28.29
C GLU A 54 6.71 2.56 -26.79
N PHE A 55 5.49 2.73 -26.33
CA PHE A 55 5.17 2.95 -24.94
C PHE A 55 5.47 1.74 -24.06
N GLY A 56 5.07 0.56 -24.48
CA GLY A 56 5.38 -0.69 -23.77
C GLY A 56 6.88 -0.92 -23.64
N LYS A 57 7.65 -0.57 -24.64
CA LYS A 57 9.13 -0.60 -24.58
C LYS A 57 9.69 0.36 -23.53
N ILE A 58 9.16 1.58 -23.48
CA ILE A 58 9.58 2.57 -22.46
C ILE A 58 9.20 2.12 -21.06
N HIS A 59 7.98 1.63 -20.87
CA HIS A 59 7.51 1.08 -19.59
C HIS A 59 8.41 -0.07 -19.12
N ASN A 60 8.72 -1.03 -19.98
CA ASN A 60 9.60 -2.14 -19.64
C ASN A 60 11.04 -1.67 -19.34
N LYS A 61 11.53 -0.68 -20.05
CA LYS A 61 12.83 -0.07 -19.76
C LYS A 61 12.84 0.59 -18.39
N LEU A 62 11.76 1.30 -18.02
CA LEU A 62 11.62 1.91 -16.69
C LEU A 62 11.61 0.83 -15.61
N MET A 63 10.81 -0.23 -15.78
CA MET A 63 10.80 -1.35 -14.83
C MET A 63 12.18 -1.96 -14.63
N THR A 64 12.94 -2.16 -15.72
CA THR A 64 14.30 -2.70 -15.65
C THR A 64 15.24 -1.77 -14.87
N LEU A 65 15.16 -0.47 -15.10
CA LEU A 65 15.98 0.51 -14.38
C LEU A 65 15.64 0.55 -12.89
N LEU A 66 14.37 0.37 -12.53
CA LEU A 66 13.92 0.37 -11.15
C LEU A 66 14.43 -0.85 -10.35
N GLU A 67 14.78 -1.98 -10.99
CA GLU A 67 15.27 -3.19 -10.28
C GLU A 67 16.51 -2.92 -9.41
N ASP A 68 17.35 -1.97 -9.79
CA ASP A 68 18.56 -1.59 -9.05
C ASP A 68 18.30 -0.52 -7.96
N HIS A 69 17.04 -0.16 -7.76
CA HIS A 69 16.65 0.89 -6.83
C HIS A 69 15.78 0.36 -5.70
N SER A 70 15.68 1.16 -4.65
CA SER A 70 14.68 0.97 -3.60
C SER A 70 13.68 2.12 -3.66
N ILE A 71 12.40 1.81 -3.48
CA ILE A 71 11.35 2.82 -3.39
C ILE A 71 11.05 3.16 -1.94
N ILE A 72 10.69 4.42 -1.70
CA ILE A 72 10.14 4.87 -0.43
C ILE A 72 8.63 4.68 -0.51
N ALA A 73 8.10 4.02 0.49
CA ALA A 73 6.70 3.69 0.63
C ALA A 73 6.20 4.03 2.04
N TYR A 74 4.90 4.13 2.18
CA TYR A 74 4.22 4.54 3.40
C TYR A 74 3.18 3.51 3.81
N HIS A 75 3.11 3.24 5.11
CA HIS A 75 2.11 2.35 5.69
C HIS A 75 1.41 3.03 6.86
N ASN A 76 0.09 3.10 6.81
CA ASN A 76 -0.71 3.58 7.92
C ASN A 76 -0.93 2.49 8.94
N THR A 77 -0.68 2.81 10.18
CA THR A 77 -0.92 1.87 11.28
C THR A 77 -1.18 2.62 12.58
N ARG A 78 -1.69 1.91 13.58
CA ARG A 78 -1.72 2.38 14.95
C ARG A 78 -0.74 1.57 15.78
N LEU A 79 0.04 2.26 16.60
CA LEU A 79 1.09 1.64 17.40
C LEU A 79 0.92 2.07 18.85
N ALA A 80 0.87 1.09 19.75
CA ALA A 80 0.99 1.34 21.20
C ALA A 80 2.42 1.80 21.51
N ASP A 81 3.40 1.15 20.87
CA ASP A 81 4.82 1.47 21.00
C ASP A 81 5.51 1.50 19.62
N PRO A 82 5.80 2.70 19.08
CA PRO A 82 6.45 2.84 17.79
C PRO A 82 7.87 2.27 17.76
N SER A 83 8.54 2.09 18.91
CA SER A 83 9.88 1.51 18.97
C SER A 83 9.89 0.07 18.47
N LYS A 84 8.79 -0.67 18.63
CA LYS A 84 8.64 -2.04 18.11
C LYS A 84 8.83 -2.09 16.59
N VAL A 85 8.24 -1.14 15.85
CA VAL A 85 8.39 -1.07 14.38
C VAL A 85 9.81 -0.66 14.00
N MET A 86 10.39 0.28 14.72
CA MET A 86 11.78 0.71 14.47
C MET A 86 12.79 -0.41 14.67
N CYS A 87 12.58 -1.29 15.64
CA CYS A 87 13.48 -2.39 15.95
C CYS A 87 13.21 -3.66 15.13
N LYS A 88 11.93 -3.97 14.85
CA LYS A 88 11.51 -5.27 14.28
C LYS A 88 10.98 -5.14 12.84
N GLY A 89 10.75 -3.91 12.35
CA GLY A 89 10.07 -3.65 11.10
C GLY A 89 8.55 -3.82 11.19
N LEU A 90 7.87 -3.64 10.07
CA LEU A 90 6.45 -3.90 9.93
C LEU A 90 6.19 -5.41 10.01
N ILE A 91 5.11 -5.79 10.70
CA ILE A 91 4.73 -7.19 10.90
C ILE A 91 3.69 -7.56 9.85
N PHE A 92 3.89 -8.70 9.19
CA PHE A 92 2.89 -9.28 8.28
C PHE A 92 1.64 -9.72 9.02
N SER A 93 0.53 -9.87 8.31
CA SER A 93 -0.75 -10.37 8.82
C SER A 93 -0.73 -11.89 9.12
N ASP A 94 0.33 -12.35 9.79
CA ASP A 94 0.54 -13.73 10.23
C ASP A 94 0.25 -13.90 11.73
N GLU A 95 0.67 -15.02 12.32
CA GLU A 95 0.50 -15.28 13.75
C GLU A 95 1.22 -14.24 14.64
N ARG A 96 2.30 -13.63 14.15
CA ARG A 96 3.03 -12.58 14.87
C ARG A 96 2.18 -11.33 15.03
N TYR A 97 1.37 -10.99 14.00
CA TYR A 97 0.39 -9.90 14.09
C TYR A 97 -0.65 -10.18 15.17
N ILE A 98 -1.23 -11.39 15.18
CA ILE A 98 -2.23 -11.80 16.18
C ILE A 98 -1.65 -11.73 17.59
N GLN A 99 -0.41 -12.20 17.76
CA GLN A 99 0.27 -12.15 19.04
C GLN A 99 0.55 -10.71 19.48
N SER A 100 1.06 -9.86 18.58
CA SER A 100 1.33 -8.44 18.87
C SER A 100 0.04 -7.70 19.24
N LEU A 101 -1.06 -7.95 18.51
CA LEU A 101 -2.37 -7.36 18.81
C LEU A 101 -2.88 -7.77 20.20
N ARG A 102 -2.70 -9.03 20.58
CA ARG A 102 -3.05 -9.53 21.91
C ARG A 102 -2.24 -8.84 23.00
N GLU A 103 -0.93 -8.73 22.82
CA GLU A 103 -0.02 -8.06 23.76
C GLU A 103 -0.37 -6.59 23.94
N ASP A 104 -0.65 -5.88 22.83
CA ASP A 104 -1.04 -4.47 22.88
C ASP A 104 -2.37 -4.25 23.60
N MET A 105 -3.35 -5.14 23.44
CA MET A 105 -4.61 -5.09 24.18
C MET A 105 -4.42 -5.40 25.67
N GLN A 106 -3.56 -6.35 26.02
CA GLN A 106 -3.23 -6.67 27.42
C GLN A 106 -2.53 -5.49 28.10
N GLN A 107 -1.60 -4.83 27.43
CA GLN A 107 -0.91 -3.64 27.95
C GLN A 107 -1.87 -2.46 28.20
N GLN A 108 -3.00 -2.42 27.52
CA GLN A 108 -4.05 -1.42 27.69
C GLN A 108 -5.12 -1.86 28.70
N GLU A 109 -4.87 -2.93 29.45
CA GLU A 109 -5.77 -3.46 30.47
C GLU A 109 -7.17 -3.78 29.94
N ILE A 110 -7.29 -4.13 28.65
CA ILE A 110 -8.56 -4.57 28.06
C ILE A 110 -8.97 -5.90 28.72
N PRO A 111 -10.25 -6.07 29.12
CA PRO A 111 -10.71 -7.29 29.74
C PRO A 111 -10.41 -8.53 28.91
N GLN A 112 -9.90 -9.59 29.54
CA GLN A 112 -9.44 -10.80 28.88
C GLN A 112 -10.52 -11.45 28.00
N GLU A 113 -11.77 -11.46 28.42
CA GLU A 113 -12.91 -11.96 27.63
C GLU A 113 -13.10 -11.22 26.31
N MET A 114 -12.89 -9.89 26.33
CA MET A 114 -12.95 -9.05 25.11
C MET A 114 -11.76 -9.33 24.20
N ILE A 115 -10.56 -9.49 24.75
CA ILE A 115 -9.37 -9.85 23.97
C ILE A 115 -9.62 -11.16 23.24
N VAL A 116 -10.13 -12.18 23.93
CA VAL A 116 -10.42 -13.48 23.31
C VAL A 116 -11.43 -13.36 22.18
N ASP A 117 -12.54 -12.62 22.39
CA ASP A 117 -13.57 -12.44 21.37
C ASP A 117 -13.03 -11.70 20.13
N ILE A 118 -12.28 -10.62 20.33
CA ILE A 118 -11.68 -9.84 19.25
C ILE A 118 -10.67 -10.68 18.46
N ILE A 119 -9.74 -11.35 19.16
CA ILE A 119 -8.74 -12.19 18.52
C ILE A 119 -9.39 -13.31 17.71
N CYS A 120 -10.42 -13.95 18.25
CA CYS A 120 -11.16 -14.96 17.51
C CYS A 120 -11.77 -14.41 16.20
N LYS A 121 -12.32 -13.20 16.23
CA LYS A 121 -12.91 -12.55 15.05
C LYS A 121 -11.87 -12.08 14.06
N VAL A 122 -10.79 -11.47 14.52
CA VAL A 122 -9.66 -11.07 13.66
C VAL A 122 -9.07 -12.28 12.94
N THR A 123 -8.89 -13.39 13.65
CA THR A 123 -8.40 -14.65 13.06
C THR A 123 -9.38 -15.18 12.01
N LYS A 124 -10.68 -15.18 12.28
CA LYS A 124 -11.70 -15.61 11.32
C LYS A 124 -11.73 -14.74 10.08
N GLU A 125 -11.64 -13.41 10.22
CA GLU A 125 -11.60 -12.53 9.05
C GLU A 125 -10.34 -12.73 8.23
N ARG A 126 -9.17 -12.86 8.87
CA ARG A 126 -7.93 -13.20 8.19
C ARG A 126 -8.06 -14.50 7.39
N ASP A 127 -8.55 -15.58 8.02
CA ASP A 127 -8.69 -16.90 7.40
C ASP A 127 -9.76 -16.89 6.30
N ARG A 128 -10.82 -16.08 6.42
CA ARG A 128 -11.84 -15.90 5.38
C ARG A 128 -11.25 -15.32 4.09
N TRP A 129 -10.29 -14.42 4.19
CA TRP A 129 -9.61 -13.87 3.03
C TRP A 129 -8.71 -14.91 2.34
N GLU A 130 -8.21 -15.91 3.07
CA GLU A 130 -7.49 -17.05 2.50
C GLU A 130 -8.41 -17.98 1.69
N ILE A 131 -9.57 -18.33 2.23
CA ILE A 131 -10.50 -19.28 1.65
C ILE A 131 -11.11 -18.77 0.32
N ASN A 132 -11.35 -17.48 0.21
CA ASN A 132 -11.97 -16.87 -0.98
C ASN A 132 -10.99 -16.68 -2.15
N GLY A 133 -9.81 -17.31 -2.14
CA GLY A 133 -8.83 -17.27 -3.25
C GLY A 133 -8.07 -15.95 -3.33
N SER A 134 -8.34 -15.02 -2.45
CA SER A 134 -7.56 -13.80 -2.31
C SER A 134 -6.43 -14.01 -1.31
N ASN A 135 -5.57 -15.00 -1.55
CA ASN A 135 -4.31 -15.23 -0.81
C ASN A 135 -3.39 -13.98 -0.76
N ARG A 136 -3.90 -12.87 -1.27
CA ARG A 136 -3.16 -11.63 -1.52
C ARG A 136 -2.82 -10.84 -0.26
N ARG A 137 -3.37 -11.19 0.92
CA ARG A 137 -3.14 -10.41 2.15
C ARG A 137 -2.44 -11.15 3.28
N LYS A 138 -2.30 -12.46 3.16
CA LYS A 138 -1.48 -13.25 4.08
C LYS A 138 -0.01 -13.02 3.74
N ASN A 139 0.75 -12.64 4.74
CA ASN A 139 2.18 -12.32 4.60
C ASN A 139 2.47 -11.12 3.67
N GLU A 140 1.51 -10.22 3.48
CA GLU A 140 1.67 -9.00 2.71
C GLU A 140 1.54 -7.77 3.61
N ILE A 141 2.23 -6.70 3.23
CA ILE A 141 2.08 -5.37 3.80
C ILE A 141 1.54 -4.49 2.70
N CYS A 142 0.31 -3.99 2.88
CA CYS A 142 -0.24 -2.98 1.99
C CYS A 142 0.48 -1.65 2.23
N PHE A 143 0.88 -0.98 1.17
CA PHE A 143 1.56 0.30 1.26
C PHE A 143 1.15 1.20 0.09
N ILE A 144 1.38 2.47 0.24
CA ILE A 144 1.21 3.46 -0.82
C ILE A 144 2.51 4.21 -1.06
N TYR A 145 2.61 4.83 -2.22
CA TYR A 145 3.83 5.50 -2.68
C TYR A 145 3.75 7.02 -2.52
N ASP A 146 2.54 7.55 -2.34
CA ASP A 146 2.29 8.98 -2.25
C ASP A 146 1.84 9.36 -0.84
N PHE A 147 2.66 10.16 -0.17
CA PHE A 147 2.31 10.66 1.16
C PHE A 147 1.11 11.61 1.13
N ASP A 148 0.93 12.39 0.07
CA ASP A 148 -0.17 13.35 -0.05
C ASP A 148 -1.52 12.64 -0.26
N TYR A 149 -1.53 11.46 -0.86
CA TYR A 149 -2.71 10.61 -0.97
C TYR A 149 -3.30 10.25 0.41
N TYR A 150 -2.48 10.14 1.43
CA TYR A 150 -2.94 9.88 2.80
C TYR A 150 -3.79 10.99 3.39
N LYS A 151 -3.59 12.23 2.99
CA LYS A 151 -4.34 13.36 3.53
C LYS A 151 -5.84 13.22 3.27
N ASP A 152 -6.22 12.59 2.16
CA ASP A 152 -7.60 12.48 1.71
C ASP A 152 -8.23 11.11 1.95
N TYR A 153 -7.44 10.03 1.97
CA TYR A 153 -7.97 8.67 1.87
C TYR A 153 -8.10 7.94 3.22
N ASP A 154 -7.42 8.36 4.29
CA ASP A 154 -7.18 7.39 5.35
C ASP A 154 -7.52 7.76 6.78
N LYS A 155 -8.77 8.15 6.98
CA LYS A 155 -9.38 8.06 8.32
C LYS A 155 -9.54 6.61 8.79
N PHE A 156 -9.58 5.65 7.85
CA PHE A 156 -9.95 4.26 8.08
C PHE A 156 -8.85 3.44 8.77
N LEU A 157 -7.66 3.31 8.18
CA LEU A 157 -6.58 2.51 8.76
C LEU A 157 -6.00 3.14 10.03
N ALA A 158 -6.01 4.47 10.10
CA ALA A 158 -5.59 5.19 11.29
C ALA A 158 -6.58 5.11 12.46
N THR A 159 -7.84 4.70 12.20
CA THR A 159 -8.88 4.69 13.25
C THR A 159 -8.75 3.49 14.18
N TYR A 160 -8.46 2.30 13.68
CA TYR A 160 -8.55 1.06 14.46
C TYR A 160 -7.28 0.18 14.48
N GLY A 161 -6.22 0.54 13.76
CA GLY A 161 -4.97 -0.22 13.82
C GLY A 161 -4.87 -1.39 12.85
N GLY A 162 -5.67 -1.36 11.78
CA GLY A 162 -5.58 -2.31 10.69
C GLY A 162 -6.92 -2.87 10.25
N GLU A 163 -6.97 -3.27 8.99
CA GLU A 163 -8.18 -3.70 8.30
C GLU A 163 -8.87 -4.91 8.96
N PHE A 164 -8.10 -5.92 9.37
CA PHE A 164 -8.66 -7.09 10.03
C PHE A 164 -9.30 -6.76 11.39
N LEU A 165 -8.69 -5.85 12.14
CA LEU A 165 -9.27 -5.41 13.41
C LEU A 165 -10.57 -4.65 13.18
N GLU A 166 -10.64 -3.80 12.15
CA GLU A 166 -11.85 -3.08 11.85
C GLU A 166 -12.99 -3.99 11.40
N PHE A 167 -12.75 -4.92 10.48
CA PHE A 167 -13.76 -5.91 10.08
C PHE A 167 -14.22 -6.76 11.26
N ALA A 168 -13.30 -7.15 12.16
CA ALA A 168 -13.66 -7.85 13.37
C ALA A 168 -14.59 -7.00 14.26
N LEU A 169 -14.28 -5.71 14.44
CA LEU A 169 -15.09 -4.78 15.20
C LEU A 169 -16.46 -4.51 14.55
N GLU A 170 -16.52 -4.42 13.22
CA GLU A 170 -17.78 -4.31 12.50
C GLU A 170 -18.66 -5.54 12.66
N SER A 171 -18.09 -6.74 12.70
CA SER A 171 -18.85 -7.96 12.95
C SER A 171 -19.47 -8.01 14.35
N ILE A 172 -18.85 -7.33 15.34
CA ILE A 172 -19.41 -7.17 16.69
C ILE A 172 -20.59 -6.17 16.69
N LYS A 173 -20.66 -5.26 15.74
CA LYS A 173 -21.68 -4.24 15.60
C LYS A 173 -23.10 -4.79 15.59
N HIS A 174 -23.29 -5.93 14.95
CA HIS A 174 -24.58 -6.59 14.87
C HIS A 174 -25.11 -7.11 16.22
N ASN A 175 -24.25 -7.19 17.23
CA ASN A 175 -24.60 -7.67 18.57
C ASN A 175 -24.84 -6.56 19.63
N GLY A 176 -24.98 -5.29 19.19
CA GLY A 176 -25.33 -4.17 20.07
C GLY A 176 -24.20 -3.61 20.97
N ASN A 177 -23.05 -4.26 21.01
CA ASN A 177 -21.93 -3.90 21.91
C ASN A 177 -20.86 -2.99 21.26
N LEU A 178 -21.05 -2.58 20.02
CA LEU A 178 -20.02 -1.89 19.24
C LEU A 178 -19.49 -0.62 19.90
N LYS A 179 -20.38 0.21 20.45
CA LYS A 179 -19.97 1.49 21.05
C LYS A 179 -18.97 1.25 22.17
N LYS A 180 -19.22 0.24 23.00
CA LYS A 180 -18.34 -0.15 24.09
C LYS A 180 -16.97 -0.62 23.58
N TYR A 181 -16.95 -1.43 22.53
CA TYR A 181 -15.70 -1.93 21.93
C TYR A 181 -14.90 -0.81 21.26
N ARG A 182 -15.54 0.10 20.52
CA ARG A 182 -14.87 1.24 19.86
C ARG A 182 -14.25 2.23 20.85
N GLU A 183 -14.90 2.45 21.99
CA GLU A 183 -14.38 3.36 23.02
C GLU A 183 -13.18 2.77 23.75
N ILE A 184 -13.14 1.43 23.90
CA ILE A 184 -12.11 0.71 24.63
C ILE A 184 -10.88 0.46 23.74
N ILE A 185 -11.08 0.17 22.42
CA ILE A 185 -9.99 -0.23 21.52
C ILE A 185 -9.46 0.97 20.75
N LYS A 186 -8.91 1.94 21.43
CA LYS A 186 -7.98 2.90 20.83
C LYS A 186 -6.55 2.40 21.02
N LEU A 187 -6.20 1.33 20.30
CA LEU A 187 -4.84 0.80 20.33
C LEU A 187 -3.85 1.88 19.88
N GLY A 188 -3.09 2.41 20.81
CA GLY A 188 -2.02 3.34 20.55
C GLY A 188 -2.42 4.63 19.82
N LYS A 189 -1.47 5.22 19.12
CA LYS A 189 -1.64 6.44 18.30
C LYS A 189 -1.54 6.10 16.82
N PRO A 190 -2.18 6.87 15.92
CA PRO A 190 -2.00 6.71 14.49
C PRO A 190 -0.60 7.17 14.08
N TYR A 191 0.03 6.40 13.20
CA TYR A 191 1.33 6.68 12.61
C TYR A 191 1.30 6.41 11.12
N VAL A 192 2.07 7.18 10.38
CA VAL A 192 2.49 6.84 9.03
C VAL A 192 3.94 6.36 9.14
N VAL A 193 4.18 5.13 8.77
CA VAL A 193 5.52 4.55 8.75
C VAL A 193 6.10 4.71 7.35
N GLU A 194 7.11 5.57 7.22
CA GLU A 194 7.92 5.64 5.99
C GLU A 194 8.95 4.51 6.03
N PHE A 195 9.07 3.76 4.96
CA PHE A 195 10.03 2.67 4.88
C PHE A 195 10.53 2.47 3.44
N THR A 196 11.61 1.75 3.31
CA THR A 196 12.27 1.51 2.03
C THR A 196 12.09 0.05 1.61
N ILE A 197 11.64 -0.16 0.37
CA ILE A 197 11.49 -1.49 -0.23
C ILE A 197 12.41 -1.59 -1.44
N PRO A 198 13.30 -2.60 -1.53
CA PRO A 198 13.98 -2.92 -2.77
C PRO A 198 12.95 -3.25 -3.86
N PHE A 199 13.02 -2.59 -5.01
CA PHE A 199 12.05 -2.81 -6.09
C PHE A 199 12.03 -4.27 -6.53
N SER A 200 13.17 -4.95 -6.50
CA SER A 200 13.30 -6.38 -6.78
C SER A 200 12.43 -7.29 -5.89
N LYS A 201 12.04 -6.82 -4.70
CA LYS A 201 11.19 -7.57 -3.73
C LYS A 201 9.69 -7.33 -3.90
N ILE A 202 9.30 -6.42 -4.76
CA ILE A 202 7.90 -6.12 -5.06
C ILE A 202 7.38 -7.17 -6.06
N ASP A 203 6.11 -7.55 -5.94
CA ASP A 203 5.52 -8.48 -6.90
C ASP A 203 5.41 -7.86 -8.30
N ARG A 204 5.30 -8.72 -9.33
CA ARG A 204 5.32 -8.30 -10.72
C ARG A 204 4.19 -7.32 -11.07
N PHE A 205 2.99 -7.53 -10.53
CA PHE A 205 1.84 -6.67 -10.85
C PHE A 205 2.02 -5.29 -10.23
N GLN A 206 2.43 -5.24 -8.97
CA GLN A 206 2.73 -3.98 -8.30
C GLN A 206 3.89 -3.22 -8.98
N LYS A 207 4.92 -3.92 -9.46
CA LYS A 207 5.99 -3.31 -10.26
C LYS A 207 5.46 -2.62 -11.51
N GLN A 208 4.57 -3.30 -12.23
CA GLN A 208 3.93 -2.75 -13.42
C GLN A 208 3.10 -1.51 -13.09
N ASP A 209 2.33 -1.56 -12.02
CA ASP A 209 1.53 -0.43 -11.55
C ASP A 209 2.40 0.76 -11.14
N ILE A 210 3.49 0.53 -10.41
CA ILE A 210 4.42 1.59 -10.02
C ILE A 210 5.00 2.30 -11.24
N ALA A 211 5.52 1.55 -12.21
CA ALA A 211 6.08 2.12 -13.43
C ALA A 211 5.03 2.90 -14.21
N ARG A 212 3.80 2.40 -14.28
CA ARG A 212 2.67 3.09 -14.89
C ARG A 212 2.34 4.39 -14.19
N TYR A 213 2.17 4.37 -12.87
CA TYR A 213 1.86 5.57 -12.08
C TYR A 213 2.93 6.65 -12.24
N MET A 214 4.20 6.27 -12.28
CA MET A 214 5.28 7.23 -12.56
C MET A 214 5.09 7.90 -13.91
N ILE A 215 4.79 7.13 -14.96
CA ILE A 215 4.58 7.65 -16.31
C ILE A 215 3.34 8.55 -16.36
N GLU A 216 2.23 8.13 -15.79
CA GLU A 216 0.99 8.91 -15.74
C GLU A 216 1.22 10.25 -15.02
N GLU A 217 1.92 10.25 -13.91
CA GLU A 217 2.23 11.47 -13.16
C GLU A 217 3.13 12.42 -13.97
N TRP A 218 4.14 11.89 -14.67
CA TRP A 218 4.99 12.72 -15.52
C TRP A 218 4.19 13.42 -16.61
N ILE A 219 3.24 12.71 -17.23
CA ILE A 219 2.37 13.26 -18.26
C ILE A 219 1.41 14.30 -17.65
N HIS A 220 0.82 14.01 -16.50
CA HIS A 220 -0.08 14.95 -15.82
C HIS A 220 0.62 16.27 -15.46
N LEU A 221 1.87 16.20 -15.00
CA LEU A 221 2.67 17.39 -14.69
C LEU A 221 3.05 18.21 -15.94
N ASP A 222 3.16 17.58 -17.09
CA ASP A 222 3.54 18.23 -18.35
C ASP A 222 2.35 18.92 -19.07
N ILE A 223 1.14 18.37 -18.90
CA ILE A 223 -0.07 18.90 -19.56
C ILE A 223 -0.74 20.03 -18.75
N ARG A 224 -0.39 20.20 -17.47
CA ARG A 224 -0.87 21.34 -16.63
C ARG A 224 -0.15 22.62 -16.98
#